data_96323cda0fdd1e684e79844d2977ad35
#
_entry.id   96323cda0fdd1e684e79844d2977ad35
#
_cell.length_a   1.000
_cell.length_b   1.000
_cell.length_c   1.000
_cell.angle_alpha   90.00
_cell.angle_beta   90.00
_cell.angle_gamma   90.00
#
_symmetry.space_group_name_H-M   'P 1'
#
loop_
_entity.id
_entity.type
_entity.pdbx_description
1 polymer ?
#
loop_
_entity_poly.entity_id
_entity_poly.type
_entity_poly.pdbx_seq_one_letter_code
_entity_poly.pdbx_strand_id
1 'polypeptide(L)'
;GKRTGSFGDTATVSFYPAHHITTGEGGAVFVNSPLIKKQVESFRDWGRDCWCATGHDNTCHKRFEWQLGDLPAGYDHKYIYGHIGYNLKATDMQAALGVSQLKKLDSFVAARKTNFDFLKHSLGDVEDFIMPEATPNSDPSWFGFPITIRPDSGLDRTKLLRHLDEKKIGTRLLFAGNLLKQPAYRNIEHRVIGDLKNSDLVMNNTFWLGVYPGLTQEMLTY
;
A
#
# COMPACT_ATOMS: atom_id res chain seq x y z
N GLY A 1 20.49 -3.24 -10.17
CA GLY A 1 19.05 -3.01 -10.12
C GLY A 1 18.69 -1.70 -9.43
N LYS A 2 17.52 -1.17 -9.74
CA LYS A 2 16.96 0.02 -9.07
C LYS A 2 15.89 -0.42 -8.08
N ARG A 3 15.79 0.24 -6.93
CA ARG A 3 14.71 -0.03 -5.96
C ARG A 3 13.38 0.46 -6.51
N THR A 4 12.32 -0.31 -6.27
CA THR A 4 10.94 0.14 -6.52
C THR A 4 10.68 1.43 -5.72
N GLY A 5 9.91 2.36 -6.29
CA GLY A 5 9.71 3.68 -5.71
C GLY A 5 10.74 4.74 -6.13
N SER A 6 11.75 4.38 -6.96
CA SER A 6 12.76 5.32 -7.47
C SER A 6 12.66 5.64 -8.98
N PHE A 7 11.55 5.24 -9.62
CA PHE A 7 11.41 5.35 -11.09
C PHE A 7 10.62 6.58 -11.55
N GLY A 8 9.70 7.08 -10.74
CA GLY A 8 8.82 8.19 -11.06
C GLY A 8 9.15 9.45 -10.28
N ASP A 9 8.30 10.46 -10.44
CA ASP A 9 8.40 11.74 -9.71
C ASP A 9 7.99 11.60 -8.25
N THR A 10 7.08 10.64 -7.97
CA THR A 10 6.56 10.34 -6.64
C THR A 10 6.46 8.84 -6.43
N ALA A 11 6.59 8.40 -5.18
CA ALA A 11 6.28 7.04 -4.76
C ALA A 11 5.65 7.06 -3.37
N THR A 12 4.78 6.08 -3.11
CA THR A 12 4.13 5.93 -1.80
C THR A 12 4.55 4.62 -1.15
N VAL A 13 4.65 4.64 0.16
CA VAL A 13 4.80 3.43 0.98
C VAL A 13 3.80 3.47 2.12
N SER A 14 3.18 2.34 2.41
CA SER A 14 2.25 2.21 3.52
C SER A 14 2.93 1.58 4.73
N PHE A 15 2.57 2.07 5.91
CA PHE A 15 2.94 1.51 7.20
C PHE A 15 1.73 0.95 7.95
N TYR A 16 0.68 0.59 7.22
CA TYR A 16 -0.45 -0.16 7.74
C TYR A 16 0.01 -1.52 8.33
N PRO A 17 -0.62 -2.05 9.38
CA PRO A 17 -0.13 -3.24 10.12
C PRO A 17 0.22 -4.47 9.28
N ALA A 18 -0.46 -4.70 8.16
CA ALA A 18 -0.22 -5.85 7.31
C ALA A 18 1.04 -5.73 6.43
N HIS A 19 1.64 -4.54 6.32
CA HIS A 19 2.83 -4.33 5.50
C HIS A 19 4.13 -4.83 6.18
N HIS A 20 5.26 -4.64 5.51
CA HIS A 20 6.56 -5.15 5.97
C HIS A 20 6.99 -4.57 7.31
N ILE A 21 6.73 -3.28 7.53
CA ILE A 21 6.85 -2.58 8.81
C ILE A 21 5.59 -1.76 9.04
N THR A 22 5.30 -1.44 10.28
CA THR A 22 4.10 -0.69 10.63
C THR A 22 4.38 0.46 11.60
N THR A 23 3.57 1.49 11.51
CA THR A 23 3.46 2.56 12.51
C THR A 23 2.11 2.53 13.25
N GLY A 24 1.41 1.38 13.20
CA GLY A 24 0.01 1.27 13.63
C GLY A 24 -0.93 1.71 12.50
N GLU A 25 -0.88 2.96 12.14
CA GLU A 25 -1.38 3.55 10.90
C GLU A 25 -0.34 4.55 10.40
N GLY A 26 -0.20 4.70 9.09
CA GLY A 26 0.72 5.67 8.51
C GLY A 26 1.23 5.28 7.12
N GLY A 27 2.11 6.11 6.62
CA GLY A 27 2.75 5.95 5.33
C GLY A 27 3.72 7.08 5.06
N ALA A 28 4.40 7.01 3.93
CA ALA A 28 5.25 8.10 3.46
C ALA A 28 5.09 8.30 1.94
N VAL A 29 5.30 9.53 1.52
CA VAL A 29 5.39 9.90 0.10
C VAL A 29 6.82 10.35 -0.19
N PHE A 30 7.49 9.66 -1.09
CA PHE A 30 8.80 10.05 -1.61
C PHE A 30 8.61 10.96 -2.81
N VAL A 31 9.37 12.03 -2.89
CA VAL A 31 9.31 12.99 -3.99
C VAL A 31 10.73 13.46 -4.35
N ASN A 32 10.97 13.67 -5.64
CA ASN A 32 12.25 14.15 -6.15
C ASN A 32 12.28 15.67 -6.41
N SER A 33 11.10 16.32 -6.43
CA SER A 33 10.94 17.73 -6.75
C SER A 33 10.58 18.56 -5.52
N PRO A 34 11.32 19.66 -5.24
CA PRO A 34 10.93 20.59 -4.15
C PRO A 34 9.55 21.22 -4.35
N LEU A 35 9.10 21.40 -5.61
CA LEU A 35 7.78 21.90 -5.93
C LEU A 35 6.70 20.91 -5.53
N ILE A 36 6.85 19.65 -5.95
CA ILE A 36 5.92 18.57 -5.59
C ILE A 36 5.92 18.35 -4.08
N LYS A 37 7.08 18.46 -3.43
CA LYS A 37 7.17 18.37 -1.96
C LYS A 37 6.24 19.38 -1.29
N LYS A 38 6.30 20.66 -1.69
CA LYS A 38 5.42 21.71 -1.14
C LYS A 38 3.94 21.40 -1.34
N GLN A 39 3.57 20.90 -2.52
CA GLN A 39 2.19 20.52 -2.81
C GLN A 39 1.73 19.35 -1.91
N VAL A 40 2.54 18.31 -1.80
CA VAL A 40 2.23 17.14 -0.94
C VAL A 40 2.11 17.56 0.53
N GLU A 41 3.02 18.40 1.02
CA GLU A 41 2.96 18.94 2.39
C GLU A 41 1.71 19.80 2.62
N SER A 42 1.32 20.61 1.63
CA SER A 42 0.08 21.38 1.68
C SER A 42 -1.16 20.48 1.75
N PHE A 43 -1.24 19.47 0.90
CA PHE A 43 -2.33 18.47 0.96
C PHE A 43 -2.39 17.72 2.28
N ARG A 44 -1.24 17.37 2.86
CA ARG A 44 -1.13 16.74 4.18
C ARG A 44 -1.64 17.65 5.30
N ASP A 45 -1.48 18.98 5.15
CA ASP A 45 -1.73 20.00 6.17
C ASP A 45 -2.94 20.88 5.79
N TRP A 46 -4.08 20.28 5.48
CA TRP A 46 -5.39 20.90 5.18
C TRP A 46 -5.45 21.78 3.93
N GLY A 47 -4.45 21.76 3.06
CA GLY A 47 -4.38 22.65 1.90
C GLY A 47 -3.84 24.05 2.24
N ARG A 48 -3.06 24.17 3.31
CA ARG A 48 -2.41 25.43 3.70
C ARG A 48 -1.35 25.87 2.71
N ASP A 49 -1.29 27.18 2.45
CA ASP A 49 -0.21 27.77 1.67
C ASP A 49 1.08 28.01 2.46
N CYS A 50 1.05 27.88 3.78
CA CYS A 50 2.22 28.02 4.63
C CYS A 50 3.12 26.77 4.53
N TRP A 51 4.39 26.96 4.20
CA TRP A 51 5.43 25.91 4.15
C TRP A 51 6.46 26.02 5.29
N CYS A 52 6.23 26.88 6.29
CA CYS A 52 7.06 26.90 7.48
C CYS A 52 6.97 25.55 8.22
N ALA A 53 8.11 25.02 8.63
CA ALA A 53 8.14 23.76 9.38
C ALA A 53 7.29 23.86 10.66
N THR A 54 6.72 22.74 11.08
CA THR A 54 5.91 22.66 12.30
C THR A 54 6.71 23.17 13.49
N GLY A 55 6.11 24.03 14.31
CA GLY A 55 6.77 24.66 15.47
C GLY A 55 7.66 25.86 15.14
N HIS A 56 7.79 26.22 13.85
CA HIS A 56 8.54 27.40 13.42
C HIS A 56 7.60 28.41 12.78
N ASP A 57 7.71 29.67 13.20
CA ASP A 57 6.92 30.76 12.65
C ASP A 57 7.77 31.67 11.78
N ASN A 58 7.15 32.20 10.73
CA ASN A 58 7.73 33.21 9.85
C ASN A 58 9.13 32.90 9.27
N THR A 59 9.48 31.62 9.09
CA THR A 59 10.76 31.24 8.45
C THR A 59 10.82 31.62 6.98
N CYS A 60 9.68 31.90 6.36
CA CYS A 60 9.57 32.44 5.00
C CYS A 60 9.76 33.96 4.91
N HIS A 61 9.77 34.67 6.05
CA HIS A 61 9.81 36.14 6.16
C HIS A 61 8.66 36.86 5.42
N LYS A 62 7.51 36.20 5.20
CA LYS A 62 6.38 36.68 4.42
C LYS A 62 5.03 36.47 5.10
N ARG A 63 5.01 36.36 6.42
CA ARG A 63 3.82 35.95 7.17
C ARG A 63 2.58 36.82 6.87
N PHE A 64 2.75 38.11 6.69
CA PHE A 64 1.68 39.07 6.49
C PHE A 64 1.73 39.80 5.14
N GLU A 65 2.58 39.34 4.24
CA GLU A 65 2.82 40.02 2.95
C GLU A 65 2.01 39.44 1.78
N TRP A 66 1.28 38.37 2.02
CA TRP A 66 0.53 37.68 0.97
C TRP A 66 -0.90 38.21 0.89
N GLN A 67 -1.33 38.44 -0.36
CA GLN A 67 -2.71 38.73 -0.68
C GLN A 67 -3.23 37.61 -1.57
N LEU A 68 -4.12 36.77 -1.06
CA LEU A 68 -4.71 35.66 -1.78
C LEU A 68 -6.24 35.76 -1.76
N GLY A 69 -6.85 35.70 -2.94
CA GLY A 69 -8.29 35.83 -3.11
C GLY A 69 -8.81 37.13 -2.50
N ASP A 70 -9.96 37.06 -1.87
CA ASP A 70 -10.66 38.20 -1.24
C ASP A 70 -10.33 38.36 0.25
N LEU A 71 -9.25 37.73 0.73
CA LEU A 71 -8.82 37.86 2.12
C LEU A 71 -8.32 39.29 2.42
N PRO A 72 -8.47 39.76 3.67
CA PRO A 72 -7.95 41.09 4.08
C PRO A 72 -6.43 41.19 3.85
N ALA A 73 -5.96 42.37 3.45
CA ALA A 73 -4.53 42.63 3.34
C ALA A 73 -3.81 42.36 4.69
N GLY A 74 -2.64 41.72 4.63
CA GLY A 74 -1.89 41.35 5.82
C GLY A 74 -2.47 40.16 6.59
N TYR A 75 -3.35 39.36 5.97
CA TYR A 75 -3.85 38.15 6.60
C TYR A 75 -2.71 37.15 6.83
N ASP A 76 -2.68 36.54 8.02
CA ASP A 76 -1.63 35.61 8.38
C ASP A 76 -1.66 34.38 7.45
N HIS A 77 -0.64 34.18 6.61
CA HIS A 77 -0.61 33.13 5.62
C HIS A 77 -0.67 31.72 6.23
N LYS A 78 -0.37 31.58 7.51
CA LYS A 78 -0.50 30.32 8.24
C LYS A 78 -1.95 29.80 8.28
N TYR A 79 -2.91 30.68 8.09
CA TYR A 79 -4.35 30.39 8.05
C TYR A 79 -4.96 30.60 6.68
N ILE A 80 -4.14 30.66 5.63
CA ILE A 80 -4.63 30.71 4.25
C ILE A 80 -4.65 29.27 3.70
N TYR A 81 -5.77 28.88 3.15
CA TYR A 81 -6.01 27.57 2.53
C TYR A 81 -6.20 27.78 1.04
N GLY A 82 -5.19 27.44 0.24
CA GLY A 82 -5.22 27.61 -1.22
C GLY A 82 -6.04 26.54 -1.95
N HIS A 83 -6.29 25.41 -1.30
CA HIS A 83 -7.10 24.31 -1.79
C HIS A 83 -7.60 23.43 -0.65
N ILE A 84 -8.50 22.50 -0.95
CA ILE A 84 -8.95 21.49 0.01
C ILE A 84 -7.83 20.46 0.21
N GLY A 85 -7.49 20.18 1.46
CA GLY A 85 -6.49 19.17 1.85
C GLY A 85 -6.98 18.30 2.99
N TYR A 86 -6.05 17.54 3.59
CA TYR A 86 -6.33 16.53 4.61
C TYR A 86 -5.53 16.81 5.87
N ASN A 87 -5.89 16.17 6.98
CA ASN A 87 -5.04 16.12 8.17
C ASN A 87 -4.37 14.73 8.25
N LEU A 88 -3.20 14.62 7.62
CA LEU A 88 -2.49 13.34 7.47
C LEU A 88 -1.11 13.33 8.14
N LYS A 89 -0.87 14.22 9.12
CA LYS A 89 0.40 14.23 9.86
C LYS A 89 0.51 12.99 10.76
N ALA A 90 1.65 12.31 10.69
CA ALA A 90 2.00 11.28 11.67
C ALA A 90 2.36 11.93 13.01
N THR A 91 2.11 11.22 14.09
CA THR A 91 2.54 11.59 15.43
C THR A 91 3.95 11.09 15.73
N ASP A 92 4.62 11.68 16.73
CA ASP A 92 5.94 11.21 17.19
C ASP A 92 5.88 9.77 17.73
N MET A 93 4.76 9.37 18.32
CA MET A 93 4.54 7.99 18.78
C MET A 93 4.54 7.00 17.60
N GLN A 94 3.87 7.34 16.52
CA GLN A 94 3.89 6.53 15.28
C GLN A 94 5.29 6.50 14.67
N ALA A 95 5.99 7.62 14.64
CA ALA A 95 7.36 7.71 14.13
C ALA A 95 8.32 6.86 14.97
N ALA A 96 8.22 6.88 16.30
CA ALA A 96 9.03 6.05 17.21
C ALA A 96 8.81 4.55 16.96
N LEU A 97 7.54 4.13 16.76
CA LEU A 97 7.24 2.75 16.37
C LEU A 97 7.90 2.40 15.04
N GLY A 98 7.81 3.28 14.04
CA GLY A 98 8.45 3.11 12.73
C GLY A 98 9.98 2.93 12.82
N VAL A 99 10.65 3.73 13.66
CA VAL A 99 12.10 3.59 13.91
C VAL A 99 12.44 2.23 14.50
N SER A 100 11.63 1.75 15.44
CA SER A 100 11.80 0.40 16.02
C SER A 100 11.59 -0.71 14.99
N GLN A 101 10.56 -0.58 14.17
CA GLN A 101 10.23 -1.56 13.12
C GLN A 101 11.29 -1.58 12.01
N LEU A 102 11.82 -0.42 11.62
CA LEU A 102 12.84 -0.32 10.58
C LEU A 102 14.10 -1.13 10.91
N LYS A 103 14.47 -1.24 12.19
CA LYS A 103 15.61 -2.06 12.64
C LYS A 103 15.41 -3.55 12.37
N LYS A 104 14.18 -4.00 12.17
CA LYS A 104 13.82 -5.40 11.92
C LYS A 104 13.55 -5.70 10.45
N LEU A 105 13.57 -4.68 9.58
CA LEU A 105 13.12 -4.80 8.18
C LEU A 105 13.85 -5.90 7.43
N ASP A 106 15.18 -5.97 7.53
CA ASP A 106 15.97 -6.96 6.79
C ASP A 106 15.61 -8.39 7.20
N SER A 107 15.42 -8.65 8.50
CA SER A 107 14.99 -9.96 9.00
C SER A 107 13.57 -10.30 8.57
N PHE A 108 12.67 -9.32 8.52
CA PHE A 108 11.29 -9.51 8.05
C PHE A 108 11.24 -9.82 6.55
N VAL A 109 12.07 -9.13 5.75
CA VAL A 109 12.20 -9.41 4.32
C VAL A 109 12.72 -10.83 4.08
N ALA A 110 13.77 -11.25 4.79
CA ALA A 110 14.33 -12.59 4.70
C ALA A 110 13.28 -13.67 5.05
N ALA A 111 12.59 -13.51 6.18
CA ALA A 111 11.54 -14.44 6.60
C ALA A 111 10.40 -14.56 5.57
N ARG A 112 9.92 -13.43 5.00
CA ARG A 112 8.89 -13.44 3.96
C ARG A 112 9.31 -14.21 2.72
N LYS A 113 10.55 -14.03 2.27
CA LYS A 113 11.10 -14.76 1.12
C LYS A 113 11.17 -16.27 1.42
N THR A 114 11.72 -16.65 2.56
CA THR A 114 11.79 -18.05 2.97
C THR A 114 10.42 -18.71 3.05
N ASN A 115 9.43 -18.03 3.65
CA ASN A 115 8.06 -18.55 3.77
C ASN A 115 7.39 -18.68 2.40
N PHE A 116 7.61 -17.70 1.52
CA PHE A 116 7.10 -17.76 0.15
C PHE A 116 7.69 -18.92 -0.64
N ASP A 117 9.00 -19.10 -0.59
CA ASP A 117 9.71 -20.17 -1.30
C ASP A 117 9.28 -21.54 -0.79
N PHE A 118 9.05 -21.68 0.52
CA PHE A 118 8.52 -22.90 1.11
C PHE A 118 7.14 -23.25 0.54
N LEU A 119 6.20 -22.29 0.55
CA LEU A 119 4.87 -22.52 0.00
C LEU A 119 4.90 -22.79 -1.51
N LYS A 120 5.75 -22.09 -2.26
CA LYS A 120 5.93 -22.31 -3.69
C LYS A 120 6.44 -23.71 -3.99
N HIS A 121 7.39 -24.22 -3.21
CA HIS A 121 7.90 -25.59 -3.35
C HIS A 121 6.84 -26.61 -2.98
N SER A 122 6.13 -26.42 -1.87
CA SER A 122 5.16 -27.38 -1.35
C SER A 122 3.88 -27.49 -2.19
N LEU A 123 3.47 -26.41 -2.85
CA LEU A 123 2.24 -26.34 -3.63
C LEU A 123 2.49 -26.32 -5.14
N GLY A 124 3.75 -26.31 -5.58
CA GLY A 124 4.13 -26.13 -6.99
C GLY A 124 3.59 -27.17 -7.96
N ASP A 125 3.38 -28.39 -7.48
CA ASP A 125 2.91 -29.52 -8.28
C ASP A 125 1.36 -29.62 -8.36
N VAL A 126 0.62 -28.69 -7.76
CA VAL A 126 -0.84 -28.68 -7.83
C VAL A 126 -1.28 -28.13 -9.18
N GLU A 127 -1.68 -29.02 -10.09
CA GLU A 127 -2.04 -28.66 -11.47
C GLU A 127 -3.22 -27.68 -11.58
N ASP A 128 -4.13 -27.71 -10.61
CA ASP A 128 -5.31 -26.83 -10.57
C ASP A 128 -4.99 -25.37 -10.28
N PHE A 129 -3.73 -25.05 -9.92
CA PHE A 129 -3.33 -23.71 -9.51
C PHE A 129 -2.40 -23.05 -10.55
N ILE A 130 -2.54 -21.74 -10.66
CA ILE A 130 -1.55 -20.87 -11.29
C ILE A 130 -0.75 -20.24 -10.13
N MET A 131 0.52 -20.59 -10.06
CA MET A 131 1.42 -20.11 -9.01
C MET A 131 2.01 -18.73 -9.33
N PRO A 132 2.30 -17.93 -8.30
CA PRO A 132 2.95 -16.64 -8.50
C PRO A 132 4.40 -16.82 -8.93
N GLU A 133 4.82 -15.93 -9.84
CA GLU A 133 6.21 -15.84 -10.28
C GLU A 133 6.73 -14.41 -10.20
N ALA A 134 8.00 -14.29 -9.81
CA ALA A 134 8.67 -13.00 -9.84
C ALA A 134 8.89 -12.56 -11.30
N THR A 135 8.63 -11.30 -11.59
CA THR A 135 8.96 -10.72 -12.89
C THR A 135 10.47 -10.88 -13.14
N PRO A 136 10.90 -11.22 -14.37
CA PRO A 136 12.33 -11.35 -14.68
C PRO A 136 13.14 -10.14 -14.22
N ASN A 137 14.32 -10.41 -13.65
CA ASN A 137 15.23 -9.39 -13.09
C ASN A 137 14.67 -8.61 -11.89
N SER A 138 13.64 -9.12 -11.21
CA SER A 138 13.14 -8.57 -9.96
C SER A 138 13.54 -9.43 -8.74
N ASP A 139 13.59 -8.79 -7.57
CA ASP A 139 13.82 -9.45 -6.28
C ASP A 139 12.75 -8.98 -5.29
N PRO A 140 11.51 -9.53 -5.40
CA PRO A 140 10.41 -9.08 -4.58
C PRO A 140 10.50 -9.58 -3.14
N SER A 141 10.11 -8.72 -2.19
CA SER A 141 9.70 -9.13 -0.87
C SER A 141 8.19 -9.26 -0.84
N TRP A 142 7.70 -10.50 -0.85
CA TRP A 142 6.29 -10.79 -1.05
C TRP A 142 5.40 -10.33 0.10
N PHE A 143 4.28 -9.71 -0.23
CA PHE A 143 3.26 -9.33 0.74
C PHE A 143 2.44 -10.53 1.22
N GLY A 144 2.12 -11.44 0.30
CA GLY A 144 1.40 -12.68 0.51
C GLY A 144 1.75 -13.69 -0.57
N PHE A 145 1.22 -14.88 -0.49
CA PHE A 145 1.36 -15.94 -1.48
C PHE A 145 0.05 -16.06 -2.28
N PRO A 146 -0.09 -15.39 -3.43
CA PRO A 146 -1.31 -15.44 -4.23
C PRO A 146 -1.41 -16.76 -4.99
N ILE A 147 -2.59 -17.37 -4.95
CA ILE A 147 -2.94 -18.59 -5.67
C ILE A 147 -4.13 -18.27 -6.55
N THR A 148 -4.04 -18.56 -7.82
CA THR A 148 -5.18 -18.44 -8.75
C THR A 148 -5.65 -19.83 -9.19
N ILE A 149 -6.89 -20.17 -8.90
CA ILE A 149 -7.50 -21.44 -9.35
C ILE A 149 -7.69 -21.35 -10.85
N ARG A 150 -7.26 -22.37 -11.60
CA ARG A 150 -7.47 -22.45 -13.04
C ARG A 150 -8.96 -22.49 -13.34
N PRO A 151 -9.45 -21.76 -14.35
CA PRO A 151 -10.86 -21.74 -14.70
C PRO A 151 -11.44 -23.11 -15.12
N ASP A 152 -10.58 -23.98 -15.62
CA ASP A 152 -10.89 -25.33 -16.14
C ASP A 152 -10.68 -26.45 -15.10
N SER A 153 -10.21 -26.14 -13.89
CA SER A 153 -9.94 -27.12 -12.83
C SER A 153 -11.19 -27.77 -12.23
N GLY A 154 -12.34 -27.11 -12.35
CA GLY A 154 -13.55 -27.52 -11.64
C GLY A 154 -13.58 -27.20 -10.13
N LEU A 155 -12.53 -26.63 -9.58
CA LEU A 155 -12.47 -26.23 -8.17
C LEU A 155 -13.30 -24.95 -7.93
N ASP A 156 -14.12 -24.97 -6.89
CA ASP A 156 -14.85 -23.81 -6.40
C ASP A 156 -14.01 -23.08 -5.34
N ARG A 157 -13.59 -21.84 -5.63
CA ARG A 157 -12.81 -21.04 -4.69
C ARG A 157 -13.51 -20.88 -3.34
N THR A 158 -14.81 -20.63 -3.33
CA THR A 158 -15.54 -20.38 -2.09
C THR A 158 -15.56 -21.62 -1.20
N LYS A 159 -15.73 -22.81 -1.79
CA LYS A 159 -15.68 -24.08 -1.07
C LYS A 159 -14.28 -24.33 -0.51
N LEU A 160 -13.24 -24.08 -1.32
CA LEU A 160 -11.85 -24.20 -0.86
C LEU A 160 -11.53 -23.26 0.30
N LEU A 161 -11.93 -21.99 0.20
CA LEU A 161 -11.68 -21.03 1.29
C LEU A 161 -12.43 -21.39 2.57
N ARG A 162 -13.64 -21.91 2.49
CA ARG A 162 -14.38 -22.40 3.66
C ARG A 162 -13.66 -23.60 4.31
N HIS A 163 -13.17 -24.52 3.49
CA HIS A 163 -12.39 -25.65 4.00
C HIS A 163 -11.11 -25.19 4.72
N LEU A 164 -10.37 -24.25 4.13
CA LEU A 164 -9.18 -23.69 4.77
C LEU A 164 -9.52 -22.96 6.10
N ASP A 165 -10.63 -22.22 6.14
CA ASP A 165 -11.09 -21.55 7.36
C ASP A 165 -11.45 -22.55 8.46
N GLU A 166 -12.16 -23.64 8.12
CA GLU A 166 -12.43 -24.76 9.05
C GLU A 166 -11.14 -25.37 9.62
N LYS A 167 -10.09 -25.42 8.80
CA LYS A 167 -8.75 -25.85 9.19
C LYS A 167 -7.92 -24.77 9.88
N LYS A 168 -8.50 -23.60 10.17
CA LYS A 168 -7.84 -22.44 10.80
C LYS A 168 -6.70 -21.86 9.97
N ILE A 169 -6.74 -22.03 8.65
CA ILE A 169 -5.81 -21.42 7.70
C ILE A 169 -6.44 -20.13 7.17
N GLY A 170 -5.91 -19.00 7.60
CA GLY A 170 -6.41 -17.68 7.21
C GLY A 170 -6.10 -17.35 5.76
N THR A 171 -7.12 -16.93 5.03
CA THR A 171 -7.01 -16.51 3.62
C THR A 171 -7.52 -15.08 3.43
N ARG A 172 -7.13 -14.45 2.32
CA ARG A 172 -7.71 -13.18 1.87
C ARG A 172 -7.90 -13.22 0.35
N LEU A 173 -8.91 -12.49 -0.13
CA LEU A 173 -9.04 -12.23 -1.57
C LEU A 173 -7.96 -11.24 -2.02
N LEU A 174 -7.65 -11.21 -3.31
CA LEU A 174 -6.73 -10.22 -3.86
C LEU A 174 -7.44 -8.86 -3.94
N PHE A 175 -7.63 -8.25 -2.76
CA PHE A 175 -8.28 -6.97 -2.51
C PHE A 175 -9.67 -6.85 -3.18
N ALA A 176 -9.92 -5.73 -3.84
CA ALA A 176 -11.22 -5.43 -4.45
C ALA A 176 -11.47 -6.13 -5.79
N GLY A 177 -10.45 -6.75 -6.39
CA GLY A 177 -10.56 -7.35 -7.72
C GLY A 177 -10.83 -6.31 -8.81
N ASN A 178 -11.87 -6.52 -9.63
CA ASN A 178 -12.28 -5.56 -10.63
C ASN A 178 -13.11 -4.43 -10.00
N LEU A 179 -12.53 -3.23 -9.89
CA LEU A 179 -13.15 -2.07 -9.25
C LEU A 179 -14.48 -1.67 -9.90
N LEU A 180 -14.65 -1.86 -11.21
CA LEU A 180 -15.89 -1.51 -11.91
C LEU A 180 -17.09 -2.35 -11.45
N LYS A 181 -16.84 -3.49 -10.80
CA LYS A 181 -17.89 -4.35 -10.23
C LYS A 181 -18.20 -3.99 -8.78
N GLN A 182 -17.41 -3.13 -8.15
CA GLN A 182 -17.66 -2.69 -6.78
C GLN A 182 -18.79 -1.64 -6.75
N PRO A 183 -19.72 -1.72 -5.81
CA PRO A 183 -20.89 -0.81 -5.76
C PRO A 183 -20.53 0.66 -5.76
N ALA A 184 -19.45 1.05 -5.06
CA ALA A 184 -19.02 2.44 -4.96
C ALA A 184 -18.54 3.06 -6.28
N TYR A 185 -18.12 2.24 -7.26
CA TYR A 185 -17.52 2.70 -8.51
C TYR A 185 -18.44 2.56 -9.72
N ARG A 186 -19.68 2.10 -9.54
CA ARG A 186 -20.60 1.80 -10.65
C ARG A 186 -21.00 3.04 -11.45
N ASN A 187 -21.06 4.20 -10.82
CA ASN A 187 -21.60 5.44 -11.42
C ASN A 187 -20.55 6.56 -11.52
N ILE A 188 -19.26 6.26 -11.31
CA ILE A 188 -18.22 7.27 -11.49
C ILE A 188 -17.78 7.33 -12.95
N GLU A 189 -17.41 8.52 -13.42
CA GLU A 189 -16.80 8.69 -14.72
C GLU A 189 -15.46 7.96 -14.76
N HIS A 190 -15.26 7.13 -15.78
CA HIS A 190 -14.05 6.34 -15.92
C HIS A 190 -13.76 5.97 -17.38
N ARG A 191 -12.54 5.55 -17.64
CA ARG A 191 -12.11 5.00 -18.93
C ARG A 191 -11.61 3.56 -18.75
N VAL A 192 -12.11 2.66 -19.58
CA VAL A 192 -11.64 1.26 -19.64
C VAL A 192 -10.62 1.12 -20.76
N ILE A 193 -9.51 0.46 -20.47
CA ILE A 193 -8.50 0.07 -21.45
C ILE A 193 -8.45 -1.46 -21.51
N GLY A 194 -8.70 -2.02 -22.67
CA GLY A 194 -8.80 -3.47 -22.87
C GLY A 194 -10.12 -4.06 -22.38
N ASP A 195 -10.15 -5.38 -22.16
CA ASP A 195 -11.36 -6.15 -21.84
C ASP A 195 -11.49 -6.54 -20.36
N LEU A 196 -10.50 -6.20 -19.54
CA LEU A 196 -10.43 -6.51 -18.10
C LEU A 196 -10.57 -7.99 -17.73
N LYS A 197 -10.40 -8.93 -18.69
CA LYS A 197 -10.52 -10.37 -18.42
C LYS A 197 -9.61 -10.85 -17.30
N ASN A 198 -8.37 -10.35 -17.25
CA ASN A 198 -7.43 -10.71 -16.20
C ASN A 198 -7.86 -10.17 -14.83
N SER A 199 -8.43 -8.96 -14.77
CA SER A 199 -8.99 -8.40 -13.53
C SER A 199 -10.19 -9.24 -13.05
N ASP A 200 -11.00 -9.72 -13.98
CA ASP A 200 -12.13 -10.62 -13.66
C ASP A 200 -11.66 -12.00 -13.23
N LEU A 201 -10.64 -12.56 -13.89
CA LEU A 201 -10.04 -13.82 -13.48
C LEU A 201 -9.50 -13.74 -12.06
N VAL A 202 -8.73 -12.70 -11.76
CA VAL A 202 -8.20 -12.45 -10.41
C VAL A 202 -9.33 -12.28 -9.40
N MET A 203 -10.35 -11.50 -9.71
CA MET A 203 -11.50 -11.28 -8.82
C MET A 203 -12.22 -12.57 -8.47
N ASN A 204 -12.41 -13.47 -9.46
CA ASN A 204 -13.20 -14.68 -9.30
C ASN A 204 -12.40 -15.86 -8.73
N ASN A 205 -11.13 -15.97 -9.09
CA ASN A 205 -10.36 -17.20 -8.92
C ASN A 205 -9.16 -17.06 -7.96
N THR A 206 -8.75 -15.85 -7.61
CA THR A 206 -7.54 -15.64 -6.81
C THR A 206 -7.87 -15.43 -5.32
N PHE A 207 -7.03 -15.99 -4.48
CA PHE A 207 -6.92 -15.72 -3.05
C PHE A 207 -5.44 -15.76 -2.66
N TRP A 208 -5.10 -15.40 -1.43
CA TRP A 208 -3.73 -15.49 -0.97
C TRP A 208 -3.60 -15.97 0.47
N LEU A 209 -2.47 -16.61 0.75
CA LEU A 209 -2.02 -17.05 2.06
C LEU A 209 -1.00 -16.05 2.63
N GLY A 210 -0.89 -16.00 3.94
CA GLY A 210 0.11 -15.17 4.61
C GLY A 210 1.52 -15.75 4.45
N VAL A 211 2.50 -14.84 4.32
CA VAL A 211 3.95 -15.16 4.39
C VAL A 211 4.66 -14.29 5.43
N TYR A 212 3.92 -13.78 6.41
CA TYR A 212 4.44 -12.84 7.40
C TYR A 212 5.53 -13.48 8.30
N PRO A 213 6.42 -12.66 8.89
CA PRO A 213 7.59 -13.16 9.61
C PRO A 213 7.32 -14.00 10.85
N GLY A 214 6.10 -13.96 11.38
CA GLY A 214 5.69 -14.74 12.56
C GLY A 214 5.27 -16.18 12.27
N LEU A 215 5.23 -16.61 11.00
CA LEU A 215 4.96 -18.00 10.67
C LEU A 215 6.13 -18.89 11.08
N THR A 216 5.83 -19.93 11.86
CA THR A 216 6.79 -20.98 12.20
C THR A 216 6.83 -22.06 11.12
N GLN A 217 7.88 -22.86 11.11
CA GLN A 217 7.97 -24.01 10.21
C GLN A 217 6.82 -25.01 10.42
N GLU A 218 6.36 -25.19 11.64
CA GLU A 218 5.21 -26.04 11.97
C GLU A 218 3.93 -25.52 11.33
N MET A 219 3.68 -24.19 11.42
CA MET A 219 2.52 -23.55 10.77
C MET A 219 2.56 -23.64 9.25
N LEU A 220 3.76 -23.57 8.65
CA LEU A 220 3.91 -23.69 7.20
C LEU A 220 3.72 -25.13 6.72
N THR A 221 4.05 -26.12 7.55
CA THR A 221 3.93 -27.55 7.23
C THR A 221 2.51 -28.07 7.45
N TYR A 222 1.76 -27.46 8.35
CA TYR A 222 0.36 -27.80 8.62
C TYR A 222 -0.52 -27.63 7.39
#